data_f52da70c99f668aa024266a224a32097
#
_entry.id   f52da70c99f668aa024266a224a32097
#
_cell.length_a   1.000
_cell.length_b   1.000
_cell.length_c   1.000
_cell.angle_alpha   90.00
_cell.angle_beta   90.00
_cell.angle_gamma   90.00
#
_symmetry.space_group_name_H-M   'P 1'
#
loop_
_entity.id
_entity.type
_entity.pdbx_description
1 polymer ?
#
loop_
_entity_poly.entity_id
_entity_poly.type
_entity_poly.pdbx_seq_one_letter_code
_entity_poly.pdbx_strand_id
1 'polypeptide(L)'
;MADASLPWTGDACSLVEAFRSGERSPLSELEATVSAIDRSSLNAFCHLDVDAARQRAEQADISLPFGGVPTAIKELDPVAGWPHTEASLVFKGRLATRTSHHVERLVTRGGANPVGATTASEFGGLNVSVTRINGITHNPWRKGRTVGGSSSGSAAAVSGGLVSLATGGDGGGSIRIPAGYCGLLGMKGTFGRITRAPHAFMRPNTVVFGNLSRSVRDSARYFDVCAGIDSYDPSTLESAGDWERSLGTHPLAGLRVAVLPSIAGVKLDAGVAEHLELQAEALIAATGMVRVPLRLELPNLSAQWMVGNMATLVADLGDRWPKCAGELTEEIEIGMRLSHALYNLDTAAVAEELRVAANETMAAAFDEVDLIICATNPGPAFAAEASVSSSEPSFIDWAKDSAAGRYGTRAALFGLRAASTVAPRLPSKLLGQMAERFPDLVTMGGLTMISNMYGNPAVSIPAGTVDGLPVGMQVLAPHHRDGLLFDVALAFEREHPWPMVAPSVV
;
A
#
# COMPACT_ATOMS: atom_id res chain seq x y z
N MET A 1 17.61 29.63 8.07
CA MET A 1 17.15 29.41 6.71
C MET A 1 17.45 27.96 6.38
N ALA A 2 16.46 27.19 5.91
CA ALA A 2 16.71 25.83 5.45
C ALA A 2 17.73 25.88 4.29
N ASP A 3 18.63 24.90 4.23
CA ASP A 3 19.62 24.81 3.15
C ASP A 3 18.88 24.57 1.82
N ALA A 4 18.90 25.55 0.94
CA ALA A 4 18.20 25.47 -0.35
C ALA A 4 18.78 24.39 -1.30
N SER A 5 19.91 23.78 -0.96
CA SER A 5 20.53 22.68 -1.72
C SER A 5 19.95 21.30 -1.38
N LEU A 6 19.14 21.18 -0.31
CA LEU A 6 18.46 19.96 0.09
C LEU A 6 16.96 20.07 -0.17
N PRO A 7 16.25 18.94 -0.45
CA PRO A 7 14.80 18.94 -0.54
C PRO A 7 14.13 19.36 0.76
N TRP A 8 12.89 19.82 0.64
CA TRP A 8 12.09 20.21 1.80
C TRP A 8 11.88 19.04 2.78
N THR A 9 12.18 19.27 4.05
CA THR A 9 12.05 18.24 5.10
C THR A 9 10.73 18.28 5.85
N GLY A 10 9.92 19.34 5.68
CA GLY A 10 8.55 19.40 6.16
C GLY A 10 7.56 18.61 5.29
N ASP A 11 6.28 18.79 5.52
CA ASP A 11 5.22 18.20 4.71
C ASP A 11 5.00 18.99 3.39
N ALA A 12 4.23 18.43 2.45
CA ALA A 12 3.95 19.05 1.15
C ALA A 12 3.11 20.34 1.30
N CYS A 13 2.25 20.39 2.29
CA CYS A 13 1.44 21.57 2.59
C CYS A 13 2.31 22.75 3.02
N SER A 14 3.27 22.54 3.92
CA SER A 14 4.22 23.57 4.35
C SER A 14 5.18 24.00 3.23
N LEU A 15 5.52 23.07 2.31
CA LEU A 15 6.28 23.43 1.11
C LEU A 15 5.51 24.43 0.22
N VAL A 16 4.20 24.22 0.01
CA VAL A 16 3.36 25.17 -0.72
C VAL A 16 3.31 26.54 -0.01
N GLU A 17 3.27 26.53 1.32
CA GLU A 17 3.34 27.77 2.12
C GLU A 17 4.70 28.48 1.93
N ALA A 18 5.80 27.73 1.89
CA ALA A 18 7.13 28.27 1.59
C ALA A 18 7.23 28.85 0.17
N PHE A 19 6.57 28.23 -0.82
CA PHE A 19 6.46 28.82 -2.16
C PHE A 19 5.69 30.13 -2.16
N ARG A 20 4.54 30.18 -1.49
CA ARG A 20 3.69 31.38 -1.40
C ARG A 20 4.35 32.53 -0.65
N SER A 21 5.16 32.22 0.36
CA SER A 21 5.92 33.25 1.10
C SER A 21 7.19 33.73 0.39
N GLY A 22 7.62 33.02 -0.68
CA GLY A 22 8.86 33.31 -1.38
C GLY A 22 10.12 32.78 -0.65
N GLU A 23 9.98 32.01 0.40
CA GLU A 23 11.08 31.35 1.10
C GLU A 23 11.77 30.33 0.19
N ARG A 24 11.00 29.70 -0.71
CA ARG A 24 11.47 28.71 -1.67
C ARG A 24 10.75 28.89 -3.01
N SER A 25 11.36 28.45 -4.12
CA SER A 25 10.65 28.42 -5.41
C SER A 25 10.42 26.97 -5.87
N PRO A 26 9.36 26.69 -6.66
CA PRO A 26 9.14 25.37 -7.24
C PRO A 26 10.37 24.85 -8.02
N LEU A 27 11.06 25.70 -8.76
CA LEU A 27 12.25 25.32 -9.53
C LEU A 27 13.42 24.95 -8.59
N SER A 28 13.70 25.76 -7.55
CA SER A 28 14.78 25.47 -6.61
C SER A 28 14.51 24.18 -5.82
N GLU A 29 13.26 23.90 -5.47
CA GLU A 29 12.88 22.63 -4.83
C GLU A 29 13.06 21.45 -5.77
N LEU A 30 12.68 21.58 -7.04
CA LEU A 30 12.85 20.53 -8.03
C LEU A 30 14.34 20.20 -8.23
N GLU A 31 15.22 21.20 -8.34
CA GLU A 31 16.67 20.95 -8.51
C GLU A 31 17.28 20.27 -7.27
N ALA A 32 16.86 20.66 -6.09
CA ALA A 32 17.26 19.98 -4.85
C ALA A 32 16.77 18.51 -4.83
N THR A 33 15.52 18.28 -5.22
CA THR A 33 14.91 16.95 -5.36
C THR A 33 15.69 16.07 -6.34
N VAL A 34 15.94 16.54 -7.56
CA VAL A 34 16.69 15.78 -8.59
C VAL A 34 18.10 15.45 -8.09
N SER A 35 18.79 16.44 -7.52
CA SER A 35 20.13 16.24 -6.95
C SER A 35 20.14 15.22 -5.79
N ALA A 36 19.10 15.19 -4.97
CA ALA A 36 18.98 14.21 -3.89
C ALA A 36 18.69 12.80 -4.43
N ILE A 37 17.84 12.68 -5.45
CA ILE A 37 17.55 11.41 -6.11
C ILE A 37 18.82 10.81 -6.71
N ASP A 38 19.62 11.62 -7.42
CA ASP A 38 20.88 11.18 -8.07
C ASP A 38 21.91 10.67 -7.07
N ARG A 39 21.96 11.25 -5.86
CA ARG A 39 22.86 10.81 -4.78
C ARG A 39 22.29 9.65 -3.94
N SER A 40 21.02 9.34 -4.07
CA SER A 40 20.34 8.38 -3.22
C SER A 40 20.75 6.93 -3.52
N SER A 41 21.00 6.15 -2.49
CA SER A 41 21.21 4.70 -2.60
C SER A 41 19.96 3.87 -2.29
N LEU A 42 18.79 4.51 -2.19
CA LEU A 42 17.53 3.84 -1.85
C LEU A 42 16.94 3.02 -2.99
N ASN A 43 17.33 3.32 -4.23
CA ASN A 43 16.72 2.73 -5.44
C ASN A 43 15.19 2.92 -5.46
N ALA A 44 14.75 4.16 -5.17
CA ALA A 44 13.34 4.49 -5.03
C ALA A 44 12.66 4.82 -6.38
N PHE A 45 13.41 5.24 -7.40
CA PHE A 45 12.91 5.62 -8.71
C PHE A 45 13.35 4.66 -9.80
N CYS A 46 12.45 4.36 -10.74
CA CYS A 46 12.72 3.56 -11.94
C CYS A 46 12.67 4.41 -13.24
N HIS A 47 12.15 5.63 -13.17
CA HIS A 47 12.08 6.58 -14.28
C HIS A 47 12.07 8.01 -13.76
N LEU A 48 12.75 8.92 -14.45
CA LEU A 48 12.72 10.37 -14.20
C LEU A 48 12.38 11.12 -15.49
N ASP A 49 11.55 12.16 -15.38
CA ASP A 49 11.14 13.06 -16.46
C ASP A 49 11.50 14.51 -16.10
N VAL A 50 12.81 14.72 -15.91
CA VAL A 50 13.36 15.96 -15.32
C VAL A 50 13.07 17.18 -16.18
N ASP A 51 13.18 17.07 -17.51
CA ASP A 51 12.99 18.22 -18.41
C ASP A 51 11.53 18.71 -18.39
N ALA A 52 10.57 17.78 -18.45
CA ALA A 52 9.17 18.16 -18.32
C ALA A 52 8.83 18.67 -16.91
N ALA A 53 9.47 18.11 -15.87
CA ALA A 53 9.30 18.60 -14.51
C ALA A 53 9.84 20.05 -14.33
N ARG A 54 10.97 20.40 -14.98
CA ARG A 54 11.47 21.77 -14.99
C ARG A 54 10.50 22.74 -15.65
N GLN A 55 9.98 22.41 -16.82
CA GLN A 55 8.99 23.24 -17.50
C GLN A 55 7.76 23.47 -16.64
N ARG A 56 7.27 22.42 -15.96
CA ARG A 56 6.15 22.55 -15.01
C ARG A 56 6.49 23.41 -13.79
N ALA A 57 7.71 23.29 -13.25
CA ALA A 57 8.15 24.10 -12.11
C ALA A 57 8.26 25.58 -12.44
N GLU A 58 8.74 25.93 -13.63
CA GLU A 58 8.82 27.32 -14.12
C GLU A 58 7.42 27.97 -14.32
N GLN A 59 6.42 27.14 -14.62
CA GLN A 59 5.05 27.58 -14.90
C GLN A 59 4.07 27.27 -13.74
N ALA A 60 4.59 26.88 -12.58
CA ALA A 60 3.78 26.40 -11.47
C ALA A 60 2.82 27.48 -10.94
N ASP A 61 1.54 27.12 -10.86
CA ASP A 61 0.54 27.92 -10.14
C ASP A 61 0.54 27.55 -8.65
N ILE A 62 1.30 28.30 -7.86
CA ILE A 62 1.43 28.10 -6.41
C ILE A 62 0.16 28.41 -5.61
N SER A 63 -0.89 28.92 -6.26
CA SER A 63 -2.22 29.09 -5.63
C SER A 63 -2.98 27.77 -5.50
N LEU A 64 -2.63 26.76 -6.33
CA LEU A 64 -3.22 25.44 -6.29
C LEU A 64 -2.78 24.64 -5.04
N PRO A 65 -3.57 23.62 -4.63
CA PRO A 65 -3.35 22.88 -3.39
C PRO A 65 -1.93 22.31 -3.20
N PHE A 66 -1.32 21.79 -4.28
CA PHE A 66 0.07 21.29 -4.34
C PHE A 66 0.88 21.99 -5.42
N GLY A 67 0.58 23.27 -5.67
CA GLY A 67 1.15 24.05 -6.77
C GLY A 67 2.67 24.04 -6.79
N GLY A 68 3.26 23.32 -7.77
CA GLY A 68 4.70 23.20 -7.97
C GLY A 68 5.42 22.16 -7.08
N VAL A 69 4.73 21.44 -6.19
CA VAL A 69 5.33 20.41 -5.33
C VAL A 69 5.86 19.24 -6.15
N PRO A 70 7.17 18.94 -6.11
CA PRO A 70 7.72 17.74 -6.72
C PRO A 70 7.08 16.49 -6.12
N THR A 71 6.48 15.66 -6.98
CA THR A 71 5.69 14.50 -6.55
C THR A 71 6.15 13.25 -7.31
N ALA A 72 6.25 12.13 -6.61
CA ALA A 72 6.58 10.85 -7.22
C ALA A 72 5.32 10.05 -7.53
N ILE A 73 5.31 9.36 -8.67
CA ILE A 73 4.19 8.53 -9.14
C ILE A 73 4.60 7.06 -9.06
N LYS A 74 3.78 6.24 -8.43
CA LYS A 74 4.01 4.79 -8.39
C LYS A 74 4.01 4.23 -9.83
N GLU A 75 4.98 3.41 -10.21
CA GLU A 75 5.09 2.89 -11.60
C GLU A 75 3.90 2.03 -12.05
N LEU A 76 3.05 1.58 -11.12
CA LEU A 76 1.78 0.91 -11.41
C LEU A 76 0.64 1.88 -11.74
N ASP A 77 0.87 3.18 -11.60
CA ASP A 77 -0.05 4.26 -11.96
C ASP A 77 0.44 4.87 -13.27
N PRO A 78 -0.10 4.47 -14.44
CA PRO A 78 0.41 4.90 -15.72
C PRO A 78 0.34 6.42 -15.89
N VAL A 79 1.40 6.98 -16.49
CA VAL A 79 1.47 8.37 -16.99
C VAL A 79 1.77 8.30 -18.48
N ALA A 80 0.94 8.90 -19.31
CA ALA A 80 1.08 8.85 -20.77
C ALA A 80 2.48 9.25 -21.22
N GLY A 81 3.12 8.40 -22.03
CA GLY A 81 4.47 8.58 -22.52
C GLY A 81 5.57 8.03 -21.62
N TRP A 82 5.31 7.72 -20.34
CA TRP A 82 6.28 7.12 -19.44
C TRP A 82 6.35 5.59 -19.60
N PRO A 83 7.49 4.94 -19.21
CA PRO A 83 7.55 3.49 -19.10
C PRO A 83 6.44 2.96 -18.19
N HIS A 84 5.74 1.92 -18.64
CA HIS A 84 4.67 1.26 -17.89
C HIS A 84 4.91 -0.25 -17.91
N THR A 85 5.91 -0.68 -17.14
CA THR A 85 6.41 -2.06 -17.12
C THR A 85 5.68 -2.96 -16.13
N GLU A 86 4.82 -2.42 -15.26
CA GLU A 86 4.21 -3.13 -14.12
C GLU A 86 5.29 -3.77 -13.22
N ALA A 87 6.47 -3.15 -13.13
CA ALA A 87 7.64 -3.66 -12.43
C ALA A 87 8.12 -5.04 -12.94
N SER A 88 7.82 -5.43 -14.18
CA SER A 88 8.09 -6.73 -14.79
C SER A 88 8.93 -6.63 -16.06
N LEU A 89 9.87 -7.58 -16.25
CA LEU A 89 10.59 -7.74 -17.52
C LEU A 89 9.67 -8.07 -18.68
N VAL A 90 8.54 -8.74 -18.44
CA VAL A 90 7.55 -9.12 -19.47
C VAL A 90 7.07 -7.93 -20.27
N PHE A 91 6.99 -6.76 -19.64
CA PHE A 91 6.53 -5.52 -20.25
C PHE A 91 7.64 -4.48 -20.44
N LYS A 92 8.90 -4.90 -20.38
CA LYS A 92 10.04 -4.02 -20.64
C LYS A 92 9.90 -3.31 -22.00
N GLY A 93 10.01 -1.98 -21.97
CA GLY A 93 9.87 -1.13 -23.15
C GLY A 93 8.43 -0.74 -23.49
N ARG A 94 7.42 -1.23 -22.79
CA ARG A 94 6.04 -0.74 -22.94
C ARG A 94 5.93 0.68 -22.40
N LEU A 95 5.29 1.57 -23.16
CA LEU A 95 4.93 2.92 -22.73
C LEU A 95 3.44 3.01 -22.41
N ALA A 96 3.10 3.83 -21.43
CA ALA A 96 1.70 4.14 -21.13
C ALA A 96 1.09 5.02 -22.23
N THR A 97 -0.12 4.69 -22.66
CA THR A 97 -0.87 5.47 -23.66
C THR A 97 -1.90 6.42 -23.02
N ARG A 98 -2.16 6.25 -21.73
CA ARG A 98 -3.09 7.05 -20.94
C ARG A 98 -2.51 7.32 -19.56
N THR A 99 -2.94 8.41 -18.95
CA THR A 99 -2.62 8.74 -17.55
C THR A 99 -3.73 8.23 -16.63
N SER A 100 -3.38 7.70 -15.47
CA SER A 100 -4.33 7.39 -14.40
C SER A 100 -5.08 8.64 -13.99
N HIS A 101 -6.41 8.59 -13.89
CA HIS A 101 -7.22 9.79 -13.65
C HIS A 101 -6.97 10.44 -12.28
N HIS A 102 -6.60 9.67 -11.25
CA HIS A 102 -6.20 10.26 -9.98
C HIS A 102 -4.88 11.05 -10.08
N VAL A 103 -3.93 10.58 -10.90
CA VAL A 103 -2.69 11.32 -11.21
C VAL A 103 -3.02 12.57 -12.03
N GLU A 104 -3.90 12.46 -13.02
CA GLU A 104 -4.36 13.60 -13.81
C GLU A 104 -5.02 14.67 -12.92
N ARG A 105 -5.88 14.25 -11.97
CA ARG A 105 -6.46 15.17 -10.97
C ARG A 105 -5.41 15.82 -10.08
N LEU A 106 -4.42 15.03 -9.61
CA LEU A 106 -3.33 15.55 -8.80
C LEU A 106 -2.54 16.65 -9.51
N VAL A 107 -2.33 16.51 -10.82
CA VAL A 107 -1.66 17.51 -11.66
C VAL A 107 -2.59 18.69 -11.99
N THR A 108 -3.79 18.42 -12.52
CA THR A 108 -4.65 19.47 -13.07
C THR A 108 -5.40 20.26 -12.02
N ARG A 109 -5.89 19.60 -10.98
CA ARG A 109 -6.60 20.25 -9.86
C ARG A 109 -5.66 20.62 -8.72
N GLY A 110 -4.67 19.76 -8.47
CA GLY A 110 -3.71 19.94 -7.37
C GLY A 110 -2.53 20.82 -7.71
N GLY A 111 -2.13 20.92 -8.98
CA GLY A 111 -0.94 21.65 -9.40
C GLY A 111 0.38 20.94 -9.07
N ALA A 112 0.34 19.66 -8.67
CA ALA A 112 1.53 18.88 -8.36
C ALA A 112 2.43 18.70 -9.59
N ASN A 113 3.73 18.57 -9.36
CA ASN A 113 4.75 18.41 -10.38
C ASN A 113 5.35 17.00 -10.38
N PRO A 114 4.83 16.04 -11.18
CA PRO A 114 5.41 14.71 -11.29
C PRO A 114 6.86 14.72 -11.77
N VAL A 115 7.79 14.17 -10.97
CA VAL A 115 9.23 14.13 -11.27
C VAL A 115 9.62 12.82 -11.95
N GLY A 116 8.93 11.72 -11.61
CA GLY A 116 9.24 10.42 -12.13
C GLY A 116 8.41 9.29 -11.50
N ALA A 117 8.64 8.07 -11.98
CA ALA A 117 8.00 6.87 -11.49
C ALA A 117 8.86 6.18 -10.42
N THR A 118 8.21 5.78 -9.32
CA THR A 118 8.85 5.05 -8.22
C THR A 118 8.70 3.54 -8.39
N THR A 119 9.69 2.80 -7.92
CA THR A 119 9.70 1.34 -7.93
C THR A 119 8.51 0.75 -7.17
N ALA A 120 8.02 -0.40 -7.63
CA ALA A 120 6.96 -1.15 -6.99
C ALA A 120 7.26 -2.65 -7.00
N SER A 121 6.44 -3.44 -6.31
CA SER A 121 6.44 -4.90 -6.49
C SER A 121 5.88 -5.27 -7.85
N GLU A 122 6.38 -6.35 -8.44
CA GLU A 122 5.92 -6.84 -9.73
C GLU A 122 4.40 -7.06 -9.75
N PHE A 123 3.69 -6.41 -10.68
CA PHE A 123 2.21 -6.36 -10.80
C PHE A 123 1.46 -5.91 -9.53
N GLY A 124 2.15 -5.39 -8.54
CA GLY A 124 1.55 -5.14 -7.23
C GLY A 124 1.22 -6.39 -6.42
N GLY A 125 1.68 -7.55 -6.87
CA GLY A 125 1.30 -8.86 -6.35
C GLY A 125 1.99 -9.28 -5.06
N LEU A 126 2.98 -8.51 -4.59
CA LEU A 126 3.77 -8.81 -3.39
C LEU A 126 3.85 -7.60 -2.46
N ASN A 127 4.18 -7.87 -1.19
CA ASN A 127 4.38 -6.85 -0.17
C ASN A 127 5.86 -6.49 0.04
N VAL A 128 6.70 -6.81 -0.92
CA VAL A 128 8.14 -6.50 -0.95
C VAL A 128 8.53 -5.96 -2.32
N SER A 129 9.62 -5.22 -2.41
CA SER A 129 10.13 -4.70 -3.68
C SER A 129 11.49 -5.29 -4.02
N VAL A 130 11.44 -6.52 -4.52
CA VAL A 130 12.56 -7.21 -5.14
C VAL A 130 12.08 -7.63 -6.51
N THR A 131 12.53 -6.95 -7.58
CA THR A 131 12.07 -7.23 -8.94
C THR A 131 13.26 -7.47 -9.88
N ARG A 132 13.03 -8.25 -10.93
CA ARG A 132 14.07 -8.52 -11.94
C ARG A 132 14.42 -7.30 -12.79
N ILE A 133 13.48 -6.35 -12.91
CA ILE A 133 13.69 -5.16 -13.74
C ILE A 133 14.31 -4.01 -12.95
N ASN A 134 13.90 -3.79 -11.69
CA ASN A 134 14.29 -2.63 -10.90
C ASN A 134 15.26 -2.97 -9.75
N GLY A 135 15.48 -4.27 -9.44
CA GLY A 135 16.28 -4.69 -8.30
C GLY A 135 15.56 -4.49 -6.96
N ILE A 136 16.31 -4.15 -5.93
CA ILE A 136 15.86 -4.03 -4.55
C ILE A 136 15.72 -2.56 -4.16
N THR A 137 14.58 -2.19 -3.57
CA THR A 137 14.39 -0.88 -2.92
C THR A 137 14.70 -0.99 -1.44
N HIS A 138 15.48 -0.06 -0.91
CA HIS A 138 15.98 -0.09 0.47
C HIS A 138 15.23 0.86 1.38
N ASN A 139 15.04 0.43 2.64
CA ASN A 139 14.40 1.23 3.67
C ASN A 139 15.30 2.40 4.10
N PRO A 140 14.77 3.65 4.10
CA PRO A 140 15.56 4.81 4.48
C PRO A 140 15.95 4.86 5.97
N TRP A 141 15.23 4.15 6.85
CA TRP A 141 15.59 4.05 8.27
C TRP A 141 16.82 3.16 8.50
N ARG A 142 16.95 2.11 7.69
CA ARG A 142 18.09 1.19 7.75
C ARG A 142 18.28 0.50 6.41
N LYS A 143 19.37 0.83 5.71
CA LYS A 143 19.74 0.18 4.46
C LYS A 143 19.81 -1.34 4.62
N GLY A 144 19.35 -2.09 3.61
CA GLY A 144 19.29 -3.55 3.66
C GLY A 144 18.03 -4.09 4.34
N ARG A 145 17.12 -3.22 4.78
CA ARG A 145 15.80 -3.62 5.27
C ARG A 145 14.73 -3.37 4.21
N THR A 146 13.66 -4.17 4.29
CA THR A 146 12.51 -4.02 3.39
C THR A 146 11.80 -2.70 3.60
N VAL A 147 11.26 -2.15 2.53
CA VAL A 147 10.34 -1.00 2.54
C VAL A 147 8.90 -1.46 2.68
N GLY A 148 8.66 -2.76 2.56
CA GLY A 148 7.34 -3.29 2.28
C GLY A 148 6.96 -3.09 0.81
N GLY A 149 5.69 -3.26 0.50
CA GLY A 149 5.14 -3.11 -0.85
C GLY A 149 3.61 -3.19 -0.89
N SER A 150 3.08 -2.96 -2.06
CA SER A 150 3.74 -2.77 -3.36
C SER A 150 4.13 -1.32 -3.68
N SER A 151 3.76 -0.28 -2.88
CA SER A 151 4.16 1.12 -3.10
C SER A 151 5.53 1.43 -2.47
N SER A 152 6.53 0.58 -2.75
CA SER A 152 7.83 0.55 -2.08
C SER A 152 8.66 1.80 -2.34
N GLY A 153 8.89 2.13 -3.61
CA GLY A 153 9.66 3.30 -3.99
C GLY A 153 8.99 4.60 -3.56
N SER A 154 7.64 4.66 -3.57
CA SER A 154 6.89 5.81 -3.04
C SER A 154 7.17 6.04 -1.56
N ALA A 155 7.11 4.98 -0.73
CA ALA A 155 7.43 5.09 0.69
C ALA A 155 8.91 5.42 0.93
N ALA A 156 9.83 4.80 0.18
CA ALA A 156 11.25 5.10 0.26
C ALA A 156 11.56 6.56 -0.11
N ALA A 157 10.94 7.08 -1.16
CA ALA A 157 11.15 8.45 -1.62
C ALA A 157 10.63 9.49 -0.62
N VAL A 158 9.43 9.29 -0.05
CA VAL A 158 8.84 10.23 0.92
C VAL A 158 9.57 10.18 2.25
N SER A 159 9.75 8.99 2.83
CA SER A 159 10.47 8.83 4.12
C SER A 159 11.95 9.13 3.99
N GLY A 160 12.56 8.89 2.82
CA GLY A 160 13.95 9.21 2.52
C GLY A 160 14.22 10.67 2.20
N GLY A 161 13.23 11.55 2.30
CA GLY A 161 13.43 12.98 2.07
C GLY A 161 13.67 13.37 0.61
N LEU A 162 13.35 12.50 -0.37
CA LEU A 162 13.55 12.82 -1.79
C LEU A 162 12.39 13.65 -2.37
N VAL A 163 11.16 13.36 -1.94
CA VAL A 163 9.95 14.13 -2.24
C VAL A 163 9.08 14.22 -1.00
N SER A 164 8.16 15.18 -0.95
CA SER A 164 7.24 15.32 0.20
C SER A 164 5.96 14.48 0.04
N LEU A 165 5.61 14.08 -1.18
CA LEU A 165 4.36 13.38 -1.51
C LEU A 165 4.59 12.36 -2.63
N ALA A 166 3.94 11.20 -2.53
CA ALA A 166 3.95 10.20 -3.59
C ALA A 166 2.60 9.48 -3.70
N THR A 167 2.23 9.05 -4.92
CA THR A 167 1.04 8.22 -5.11
C THR A 167 1.25 6.80 -4.61
N GLY A 168 0.17 6.12 -4.27
CA GLY A 168 0.15 4.72 -3.87
C GLY A 168 -1.15 4.03 -4.21
N GLY A 169 -1.10 2.71 -4.34
CA GLY A 169 -2.29 1.87 -4.50
C GLY A 169 -2.28 0.75 -3.46
N ASP A 170 -3.45 0.38 -2.94
CA ASP A 170 -3.63 -0.58 -1.84
C ASP A 170 -4.68 -1.63 -2.23
N GLY A 171 -4.23 -2.81 -2.61
CA GLY A 171 -5.11 -3.94 -2.96
C GLY A 171 -5.19 -5.00 -1.85
N GLY A 172 -4.29 -4.94 -0.88
CA GLY A 172 -4.22 -5.83 0.27
C GLY A 172 -3.36 -5.27 1.40
N GLY A 173 -3.06 -3.96 1.36
CA GLY A 173 -2.20 -3.27 2.33
C GLY A 173 -1.09 -2.44 1.68
N SER A 174 -1.06 -2.32 0.37
CA SER A 174 0.11 -1.77 -0.35
C SER A 174 0.33 -0.25 -0.26
N ILE A 175 -0.50 0.49 0.47
CA ILE A 175 -0.22 1.83 1.02
C ILE A 175 0.20 1.68 2.48
N ARG A 176 -0.59 0.97 3.28
CA ARG A 176 -0.44 0.87 4.74
C ARG A 176 0.81 0.12 5.16
N ILE A 177 1.11 -1.02 4.53
CA ILE A 177 2.31 -1.84 4.83
C ILE A 177 3.60 -1.05 4.64
N PRO A 178 3.87 -0.43 3.46
CA PRO A 178 5.09 0.37 3.31
C PRO A 178 5.08 1.64 4.17
N ALA A 179 3.92 2.24 4.45
CA ALA A 179 3.81 3.34 5.41
C ALA A 179 4.27 2.90 6.81
N GLY A 180 3.79 1.76 7.30
CA GLY A 180 4.19 1.22 8.60
C GLY A 180 5.68 0.92 8.72
N TYR A 181 6.30 0.33 7.69
CA TYR A 181 7.74 0.05 7.68
C TYR A 181 8.63 1.29 7.50
N CYS A 182 8.09 2.38 6.97
CA CYS A 182 8.84 3.61 6.69
C CYS A 182 8.51 4.79 7.62
N GLY A 183 7.62 4.60 8.59
CA GLY A 183 7.22 5.66 9.52
C GLY A 183 6.47 6.80 8.84
N LEU A 184 5.55 6.46 7.93
CA LEU A 184 4.71 7.40 7.19
C LEU A 184 3.23 7.22 7.52
N LEU A 185 2.43 8.24 7.25
CA LEU A 185 0.98 8.09 7.21
C LEU A 185 0.58 7.36 5.92
N GLY A 186 -0.22 6.31 6.06
CA GLY A 186 -0.76 5.55 4.93
C GLY A 186 -2.28 5.42 5.02
N MET A 187 -3.02 6.28 4.31
CA MET A 187 -4.48 6.27 4.30
C MET A 187 -5.02 5.46 3.12
N LYS A 188 -5.75 4.40 3.45
CA LYS A 188 -6.60 3.67 2.53
C LYS A 188 -8.04 4.17 2.67
N GLY A 189 -8.54 4.91 1.71
CA GLY A 189 -9.93 5.39 1.71
C GLY A 189 -10.97 4.28 1.59
N THR A 190 -12.22 4.64 1.79
CA THR A 190 -13.37 3.81 1.40
C THR A 190 -13.25 3.43 -0.07
N PHE A 191 -13.56 2.17 -0.42
CA PHE A 191 -13.56 1.70 -1.80
C PHE A 191 -14.40 2.61 -2.69
N GLY A 192 -13.84 3.05 -3.82
CA GLY A 192 -14.47 4.02 -4.72
C GLY A 192 -14.25 5.49 -4.34
N ARG A 193 -13.59 5.83 -3.23
CA ARG A 193 -13.34 7.22 -2.86
C ARG A 193 -12.47 7.95 -3.86
N ILE A 194 -11.41 7.31 -4.34
CA ILE A 194 -10.53 7.79 -5.41
C ILE A 194 -10.68 6.86 -6.61
N THR A 195 -10.83 7.43 -7.79
CA THR A 195 -11.06 6.69 -9.04
C THR A 195 -9.92 5.75 -9.39
N ARG A 196 -10.24 4.59 -9.94
CA ARG A 196 -9.30 3.61 -10.50
C ARG A 196 -9.20 3.72 -12.03
N ALA A 197 -9.91 4.68 -12.62
CA ALA A 197 -9.91 4.92 -14.05
C ALA A 197 -8.51 5.28 -14.59
N PRO A 198 -8.23 5.04 -15.87
CA PRO A 198 -9.15 4.51 -16.89
C PRO A 198 -9.24 2.99 -16.93
N HIS A 199 -8.57 2.27 -16.03
CA HIS A 199 -8.47 0.80 -16.05
C HIS A 199 -9.21 0.13 -14.88
N ALA A 200 -10.32 0.72 -14.41
CA ALA A 200 -11.06 0.26 -13.24
C ALA A 200 -11.48 -1.23 -13.29
N PHE A 201 -11.79 -1.74 -14.48
CA PHE A 201 -12.19 -3.13 -14.67
C PHE A 201 -11.04 -4.11 -14.82
N MET A 202 -9.83 -3.63 -15.09
CA MET A 202 -8.62 -4.45 -15.20
C MET A 202 -7.99 -4.75 -13.83
N ARG A 203 -8.45 -4.07 -12.77
CA ARG A 203 -7.92 -4.24 -11.41
C ARG A 203 -8.93 -4.96 -10.54
N PRO A 204 -8.47 -5.80 -9.56
CA PRO A 204 -9.36 -6.42 -8.59
C PRO A 204 -10.23 -5.38 -7.86
N ASN A 205 -11.46 -5.76 -7.54
CA ASN A 205 -12.40 -4.90 -6.78
C ASN A 205 -11.97 -4.65 -5.31
N THR A 206 -10.72 -4.93 -4.97
CA THR A 206 -10.11 -4.68 -3.67
C THR A 206 -9.12 -3.52 -3.71
N VAL A 207 -8.69 -3.09 -4.92
CA VAL A 207 -7.68 -2.03 -5.09
C VAL A 207 -8.31 -0.66 -4.90
N VAL A 208 -7.70 0.16 -4.06
CA VAL A 208 -7.97 1.60 -3.90
C VAL A 208 -6.69 2.38 -4.15
N PHE A 209 -6.83 3.63 -4.60
CA PHE A 209 -5.71 4.56 -4.74
C PHE A 209 -5.68 5.56 -3.60
N GLY A 210 -4.50 6.12 -3.36
CA GLY A 210 -4.23 7.10 -2.33
C GLY A 210 -2.78 7.58 -2.42
N ASN A 211 -2.20 7.90 -1.28
CA ASN A 211 -0.87 8.48 -1.20
C ASN A 211 -0.08 7.95 0.00
N LEU A 212 1.22 8.15 -0.04
CA LEU A 212 2.15 8.11 1.08
C LEU A 212 2.49 9.56 1.43
N SER A 213 2.37 9.93 2.70
CA SER A 213 2.59 11.30 3.16
C SER A 213 3.30 11.35 4.50
N ARG A 214 3.87 12.52 4.81
CA ARG A 214 4.56 12.79 6.07
C ARG A 214 3.61 13.24 7.16
N SER A 215 2.48 13.84 6.79
CA SER A 215 1.50 14.40 7.72
C SER A 215 0.07 14.00 7.36
N VAL A 216 -0.82 14.13 8.34
CA VAL A 216 -2.26 13.93 8.15
C VAL A 216 -2.82 14.98 7.20
N ARG A 217 -2.34 16.22 7.29
CA ARG A 217 -2.76 17.34 6.48
C ARG A 217 -2.49 17.08 4.99
N ASP A 218 -1.32 16.56 4.63
CA ASP A 218 -0.98 16.21 3.25
C ASP A 218 -1.97 15.20 2.67
N SER A 219 -2.28 14.17 3.45
CA SER A 219 -3.18 13.11 3.00
C SER A 219 -4.62 13.60 2.85
N ALA A 220 -5.11 14.43 3.78
CA ALA A 220 -6.42 15.04 3.70
C ALA A 220 -6.56 15.92 2.44
N ARG A 221 -5.56 16.79 2.17
CA ARG A 221 -5.50 17.61 0.95
C ARG A 221 -5.43 16.76 -0.32
N TYR A 222 -4.70 15.65 -0.30
CA TYR A 222 -4.65 14.72 -1.43
C TYR A 222 -6.04 14.14 -1.75
N PHE A 223 -6.82 13.79 -0.72
CA PHE A 223 -8.18 13.32 -0.88
C PHE A 223 -9.10 14.41 -1.43
N ASP A 224 -8.98 15.66 -0.98
CA ASP A 224 -9.74 16.80 -1.53
C ASP A 224 -9.50 16.96 -3.03
N VAL A 225 -8.27 16.77 -3.47
CA VAL A 225 -7.88 16.92 -4.88
C VAL A 225 -8.32 15.73 -5.75
N CYS A 226 -8.15 14.50 -5.25
CA CYS A 226 -8.24 13.28 -6.07
C CYS A 226 -9.60 12.57 -5.99
N ALA A 227 -10.41 12.80 -4.94
CA ALA A 227 -11.68 12.14 -4.77
C ALA A 227 -12.78 12.66 -5.73
N GLY A 228 -13.86 11.88 -5.82
CA GLY A 228 -15.07 12.25 -6.56
C GLY A 228 -15.35 11.37 -7.76
N ILE A 229 -16.55 11.54 -8.32
CA ILE A 229 -17.12 10.75 -9.41
C ILE A 229 -16.24 10.76 -10.66
N ASP A 230 -16.18 9.60 -11.31
CA ASP A 230 -15.50 9.39 -12.58
C ASP A 230 -16.33 8.45 -13.45
N SER A 231 -16.68 8.89 -14.67
CA SER A 231 -17.51 8.11 -15.59
C SER A 231 -16.87 6.82 -16.10
N TYR A 232 -15.54 6.69 -15.98
CA TYR A 232 -14.82 5.48 -16.34
C TYR A 232 -14.70 4.46 -15.19
N ASP A 233 -15.10 4.86 -13.97
CA ASP A 233 -15.13 3.97 -12.81
C ASP A 233 -16.50 4.05 -12.11
N PRO A 234 -17.41 3.11 -12.41
CA PRO A 234 -18.78 3.12 -11.87
C PRO A 234 -18.83 2.89 -10.35
N SER A 235 -17.71 2.51 -9.72
CA SER A 235 -17.63 2.34 -8.27
C SER A 235 -17.29 3.63 -7.51
N THR A 236 -17.06 4.75 -8.23
CA THR A 236 -16.67 6.00 -7.59
C THR A 236 -17.79 6.62 -6.78
N LEU A 237 -17.40 7.17 -5.63
CA LEU A 237 -18.26 7.90 -4.71
C LEU A 237 -18.17 9.40 -4.95
N GLU A 238 -19.23 10.12 -4.60
CA GLU A 238 -19.18 11.57 -4.53
C GLU A 238 -18.08 12.03 -3.57
N SER A 239 -17.51 13.22 -3.84
CA SER A 239 -16.60 13.85 -2.89
C SER A 239 -17.35 14.13 -1.59
N ALA A 240 -16.81 13.68 -0.47
CA ALA A 240 -17.43 13.90 0.83
C ALA A 240 -17.14 15.30 1.40
N GLY A 241 -16.41 16.15 0.67
CA GLY A 241 -16.16 17.54 1.05
C GLY A 241 -14.70 17.84 1.38
N ASP A 242 -14.49 18.92 2.11
CA ASP A 242 -13.19 19.51 2.45
C ASP A 242 -12.53 18.79 3.62
N TRP A 243 -11.83 17.69 3.38
CA TRP A 243 -11.18 16.91 4.44
C TRP A 243 -10.10 17.71 5.16
N GLU A 244 -9.24 18.46 4.44
CA GLU A 244 -8.21 19.28 5.07
C GLU A 244 -8.82 20.37 5.97
N ARG A 245 -9.83 21.08 5.49
CA ARG A 245 -10.49 22.14 6.26
C ARG A 245 -11.28 21.60 7.44
N SER A 246 -11.76 20.37 7.35
CA SER A 246 -12.54 19.70 8.38
C SER A 246 -11.70 18.96 9.42
N LEU A 247 -10.37 19.03 9.32
CA LEU A 247 -9.48 18.36 10.27
C LEU A 247 -9.72 18.85 11.70
N GLY A 248 -9.92 17.89 12.63
CA GLY A 248 -10.17 18.14 14.05
C GLY A 248 -11.63 18.48 14.37
N THR A 249 -12.56 18.28 13.46
CA THR A 249 -13.98 18.61 13.70
C THR A 249 -14.84 17.44 14.21
N HIS A 250 -14.41 16.20 13.98
CA HIS A 250 -15.15 15.05 14.50
C HIS A 250 -14.93 14.90 16.01
N PRO A 251 -16.01 14.76 16.82
CA PRO A 251 -15.88 14.45 18.23
C PRO A 251 -15.34 13.03 18.39
N LEU A 252 -14.19 12.88 19.06
CA LEU A 252 -13.56 11.58 19.32
C LEU A 252 -13.94 11.02 20.68
N ALA A 253 -14.24 11.89 21.67
CA ALA A 253 -14.59 11.47 23.00
C ALA A 253 -15.87 10.61 23.02
N GLY A 254 -15.81 9.50 23.73
CA GLY A 254 -16.90 8.55 23.86
C GLY A 254 -17.05 7.56 22.71
N LEU A 255 -16.26 7.66 21.62
CA LEU A 255 -16.24 6.62 20.58
C LEU A 255 -15.78 5.28 21.18
N ARG A 256 -16.51 4.21 20.85
CA ARG A 256 -16.19 2.84 21.26
C ARG A 256 -15.06 2.30 20.39
N VAL A 257 -13.96 1.92 21.00
CA VAL A 257 -12.79 1.40 20.29
C VAL A 257 -12.39 0.02 20.81
N ALA A 258 -12.22 -0.93 19.91
CA ALA A 258 -11.61 -2.21 20.22
C ALA A 258 -10.12 -2.19 19.88
N VAL A 259 -9.28 -2.66 20.79
CA VAL A 259 -7.86 -2.88 20.56
C VAL A 259 -7.61 -4.37 20.40
N LEU A 260 -7.31 -4.77 19.18
CA LEU A 260 -7.02 -6.15 18.80
C LEU A 260 -5.60 -6.16 18.18
N PRO A 261 -4.52 -6.35 18.96
CA PRO A 261 -3.16 -6.24 18.45
C PRO A 261 -2.95 -7.01 17.16
N SER A 262 -3.54 -8.19 17.06
CA SER A 262 -3.61 -9.00 15.85
C SER A 262 -5.04 -9.31 15.44
N ILE A 263 -5.26 -9.38 14.15
CA ILE A 263 -6.50 -9.84 13.52
C ILE A 263 -6.19 -10.97 12.53
N ALA A 264 -7.20 -11.72 12.10
CA ALA A 264 -7.09 -12.80 11.12
C ALA A 264 -6.04 -13.89 11.46
N GLY A 265 -5.75 -14.09 12.75
CA GLY A 265 -4.82 -15.13 13.22
C GLY A 265 -3.34 -14.85 12.94
N VAL A 266 -2.97 -13.65 12.55
CA VAL A 266 -1.57 -13.28 12.27
C VAL A 266 -0.76 -13.27 13.56
N LYS A 267 0.38 -13.99 13.58
CA LYS A 267 1.31 -13.97 14.71
C LYS A 267 2.16 -12.69 14.65
N LEU A 268 2.13 -11.92 15.73
CA LEU A 268 2.96 -10.73 15.88
C LEU A 268 4.28 -11.05 16.59
N ASP A 269 5.30 -10.27 16.28
CA ASP A 269 6.47 -10.10 17.14
C ASP A 269 6.02 -9.55 18.50
N ALA A 270 6.54 -10.11 19.59
CA ALA A 270 6.14 -9.73 20.95
C ALA A 270 6.37 -8.23 21.21
N GLY A 271 7.52 -7.69 20.77
CA GLY A 271 7.81 -6.27 20.92
C GLY A 271 6.83 -5.37 20.18
N VAL A 272 6.32 -5.80 19.00
CA VAL A 272 5.30 -5.05 18.26
C VAL A 272 3.96 -5.11 18.96
N ALA A 273 3.54 -6.26 19.49
CA ALA A 273 2.27 -6.39 20.19
C ALA A 273 2.21 -5.52 21.46
N GLU A 274 3.25 -5.55 22.28
CA GLU A 274 3.38 -4.74 23.50
C GLU A 274 3.43 -3.24 23.17
N HIS A 275 4.20 -2.86 22.17
CA HIS A 275 4.34 -1.47 21.76
C HIS A 275 3.03 -0.92 21.19
N LEU A 276 2.31 -1.70 20.36
CA LEU A 276 1.01 -1.31 19.85
C LEU A 276 -0.02 -1.08 20.95
N GLU A 277 -0.09 -1.96 21.95
CA GLU A 277 -1.00 -1.82 23.07
C GLU A 277 -0.73 -0.50 23.82
N LEU A 278 0.56 -0.17 24.06
CA LEU A 278 0.96 1.08 24.69
C LEU A 278 0.50 2.31 23.88
N GLN A 279 0.70 2.30 22.55
CA GLN A 279 0.34 3.43 21.68
C GLN A 279 -1.19 3.56 21.53
N ALA A 280 -1.90 2.45 21.49
CA ALA A 280 -3.35 2.46 21.45
C ALA A 280 -3.95 3.06 22.75
N GLU A 281 -3.44 2.68 23.91
CA GLU A 281 -3.87 3.27 25.19
C GLU A 281 -3.53 4.77 25.26
N ALA A 282 -2.38 5.20 24.75
CA ALA A 282 -2.03 6.62 24.69
C ALA A 282 -3.02 7.39 23.79
N LEU A 283 -3.38 6.87 22.63
CA LEU A 283 -4.39 7.47 21.74
C LEU A 283 -5.76 7.54 22.42
N ILE A 284 -6.20 6.48 23.09
CA ILE A 284 -7.48 6.41 23.81
C ILE A 284 -7.52 7.48 24.91
N ALA A 285 -6.45 7.57 25.71
CA ALA A 285 -6.35 8.55 26.77
C ALA A 285 -6.37 10.00 26.25
N ALA A 286 -5.64 10.28 25.16
CA ALA A 286 -5.56 11.62 24.56
C ALA A 286 -6.90 12.07 23.95
N THR A 287 -7.73 11.14 23.47
CA THR A 287 -8.95 11.45 22.74
C THR A 287 -10.22 11.31 23.57
N GLY A 288 -10.16 10.65 24.72
CA GLY A 288 -11.35 10.33 25.54
C GLY A 288 -12.25 9.26 24.92
N MET A 289 -11.73 8.46 24.01
CA MET A 289 -12.40 7.25 23.51
C MET A 289 -12.63 6.24 24.63
N VAL A 290 -13.53 5.30 24.43
CA VAL A 290 -13.85 4.26 25.39
C VAL A 290 -13.45 2.91 24.84
N ARG A 291 -12.48 2.26 25.47
CA ARG A 291 -12.08 0.91 25.11
C ARG A 291 -13.20 -0.08 25.48
N VAL A 292 -13.60 -0.91 24.52
CA VAL A 292 -14.60 -1.95 24.69
C VAL A 292 -14.06 -3.29 24.19
N PRO A 293 -14.49 -4.42 24.77
CA PRO A 293 -14.12 -5.74 24.28
C PRO A 293 -14.80 -6.00 22.93
N LEU A 294 -14.09 -6.66 22.01
CA LEU A 294 -14.65 -7.15 20.76
C LEU A 294 -14.05 -8.54 20.46
N ARG A 295 -14.91 -9.46 20.04
CA ARG A 295 -14.49 -10.75 19.50
C ARG A 295 -14.63 -10.71 17.98
N LEU A 296 -13.51 -10.76 17.26
CA LEU A 296 -13.47 -10.71 15.81
C LEU A 296 -12.88 -12.02 15.27
N GLU A 297 -13.72 -12.89 14.74
CA GLU A 297 -13.34 -14.16 14.14
C GLU A 297 -13.55 -14.11 12.63
N LEU A 298 -12.49 -13.74 11.90
CA LEU A 298 -12.51 -13.65 10.44
C LEU A 298 -12.22 -15.01 9.81
N PRO A 299 -12.97 -15.39 8.74
CA PRO A 299 -12.60 -16.56 7.96
C PRO A 299 -11.24 -16.35 7.27
N ASN A 300 -10.47 -17.43 7.10
CA ASN A 300 -9.21 -17.35 6.37
C ASN A 300 -9.48 -17.30 4.86
N LEU A 301 -9.34 -16.11 4.28
CA LEU A 301 -9.57 -15.84 2.86
C LEU A 301 -8.30 -15.82 2.01
N SER A 302 -7.15 -15.86 2.64
CA SER A 302 -5.91 -15.39 2.05
C SER A 302 -5.47 -16.19 0.85
N ALA A 303 -5.60 -17.52 0.90
CA ALA A 303 -5.21 -18.38 -0.21
C ALA A 303 -6.14 -18.23 -1.42
N GLN A 304 -7.46 -18.20 -1.19
CA GLN A 304 -8.44 -18.01 -2.24
C GLN A 304 -8.36 -16.60 -2.84
N TRP A 305 -8.16 -15.59 -1.99
CA TRP A 305 -7.96 -14.22 -2.42
C TRP A 305 -6.72 -14.07 -3.30
N MET A 306 -5.58 -14.65 -2.88
CA MET A 306 -4.33 -14.58 -3.64
C MET A 306 -4.48 -15.26 -5.00
N VAL A 307 -5.02 -16.47 -5.03
CA VAL A 307 -5.25 -17.22 -6.26
C VAL A 307 -6.24 -16.49 -7.19
N GLY A 308 -7.30 -15.88 -6.64
CA GLY A 308 -8.27 -15.09 -7.39
C GLY A 308 -7.68 -13.82 -8.00
N ASN A 309 -6.78 -13.13 -7.29
CA ASN A 309 -6.10 -11.94 -7.81
C ASN A 309 -5.16 -12.26 -8.99
N MET A 310 -4.61 -13.47 -9.06
CA MET A 310 -3.83 -13.91 -10.22
C MET A 310 -4.66 -14.02 -11.50
N ALA A 311 -5.99 -14.09 -11.42
CA ALA A 311 -6.86 -14.11 -12.60
C ALA A 311 -6.75 -12.82 -13.43
N THR A 312 -6.54 -11.66 -12.79
CA THR A 312 -6.29 -10.40 -13.50
C THR A 312 -4.95 -10.42 -14.21
N LEU A 313 -3.94 -11.04 -13.60
CA LEU A 313 -2.63 -11.21 -14.22
C LEU A 313 -2.66 -12.16 -15.42
N VAL A 314 -3.51 -13.18 -15.39
CA VAL A 314 -3.77 -14.04 -16.56
C VAL A 314 -4.28 -13.21 -17.74
N ALA A 315 -5.19 -12.27 -17.50
CA ALA A 315 -5.70 -11.37 -18.54
C ALA A 315 -4.61 -10.44 -19.08
N ASP A 316 -3.76 -9.88 -18.20
CA ASP A 316 -2.68 -8.95 -18.58
C ASP A 316 -1.58 -9.65 -19.37
N LEU A 317 -1.19 -10.84 -18.97
CA LEU A 317 -0.17 -11.63 -19.65
C LEU A 317 -0.66 -12.22 -20.99
N GLY A 318 -1.94 -12.59 -21.07
CA GLY A 318 -2.55 -13.16 -22.29
C GLY A 318 -1.71 -14.31 -22.87
N ASP A 319 -1.47 -14.29 -24.19
CA ASP A 319 -0.74 -15.31 -24.92
C ASP A 319 0.77 -15.39 -24.59
N ARG A 320 1.30 -14.45 -23.79
CA ARG A 320 2.68 -14.50 -23.29
C ARG A 320 2.87 -15.64 -22.30
N TRP A 321 1.87 -15.90 -21.47
CA TRP A 321 1.92 -17.02 -20.53
C TRP A 321 1.67 -18.36 -21.26
N PRO A 322 2.42 -19.45 -20.97
CA PRO A 322 3.50 -19.59 -19.96
C PRO A 322 4.91 -19.27 -20.50
N LYS A 323 5.06 -18.75 -21.70
CA LYS A 323 6.38 -18.52 -22.35
C LYS A 323 7.22 -17.50 -21.60
N CYS A 324 6.58 -16.49 -20.99
CA CYS A 324 7.23 -15.44 -20.22
C CYS A 324 7.59 -15.84 -18.77
N ALA A 325 7.36 -17.09 -18.37
CA ALA A 325 7.59 -17.53 -16.99
C ALA A 325 9.00 -17.20 -16.45
N GLY A 326 10.03 -17.33 -17.30
CA GLY A 326 11.42 -16.98 -16.94
C GLY A 326 11.70 -15.48 -16.77
N GLU A 327 10.77 -14.61 -17.14
CA GLU A 327 10.87 -13.15 -17.00
C GLU A 327 10.21 -12.64 -15.72
N LEU A 328 9.36 -13.46 -15.10
CA LEU A 328 8.66 -13.15 -13.85
C LEU A 328 9.58 -13.34 -12.64
N THR A 329 9.29 -12.65 -11.54
CA THR A 329 9.83 -13.05 -10.23
C THR A 329 9.32 -14.43 -9.87
N GLU A 330 10.08 -15.15 -9.09
CA GLU A 330 9.79 -16.55 -8.79
C GLU A 330 8.47 -16.71 -8.03
N GLU A 331 8.17 -15.80 -7.13
CA GLU A 331 6.93 -15.75 -6.36
C GLU A 331 5.71 -15.57 -7.28
N ILE A 332 5.79 -14.67 -8.26
CA ILE A 332 4.72 -14.44 -9.24
C ILE A 332 4.60 -15.66 -10.16
N GLU A 333 5.71 -16.24 -10.61
CA GLU A 333 5.68 -17.47 -11.42
C GLU A 333 5.00 -18.62 -10.68
N ILE A 334 5.36 -18.86 -9.41
CA ILE A 334 4.75 -19.90 -8.58
C ILE A 334 3.26 -19.60 -8.37
N GLY A 335 2.90 -18.38 -8.05
CA GLY A 335 1.51 -17.94 -7.90
C GLY A 335 0.68 -18.20 -9.16
N MET A 336 1.21 -17.89 -10.33
CA MET A 336 0.58 -18.15 -11.63
C MET A 336 0.36 -19.65 -11.87
N ARG A 337 1.37 -20.48 -11.60
CA ARG A 337 1.26 -21.94 -11.77
C ARG A 337 0.22 -22.55 -10.82
N LEU A 338 0.21 -22.12 -9.56
CA LEU A 338 -0.78 -22.53 -8.56
C LEU A 338 -2.19 -22.13 -9.00
N SER A 339 -2.37 -20.88 -9.45
CA SER A 339 -3.66 -20.38 -9.91
C SER A 339 -4.20 -21.16 -11.09
N HIS A 340 -3.38 -21.46 -12.09
CA HIS A 340 -3.79 -22.28 -13.24
C HIS A 340 -4.13 -23.74 -12.87
N ALA A 341 -3.55 -24.27 -11.78
CA ALA A 341 -3.81 -25.64 -11.34
C ALA A 341 -5.02 -25.74 -10.40
N LEU A 342 -5.22 -24.74 -9.54
CA LEU A 342 -6.14 -24.81 -8.41
C LEU A 342 -7.39 -23.94 -8.57
N TYR A 343 -7.33 -22.86 -9.38
CA TYR A 343 -8.45 -21.96 -9.55
C TYR A 343 -9.43 -22.51 -10.60
N ASN A 344 -10.64 -22.75 -10.17
CA ASN A 344 -11.77 -23.19 -10.99
C ASN A 344 -13.05 -22.49 -10.49
N LEU A 345 -14.19 -22.77 -11.09
CA LEU A 345 -15.47 -22.14 -10.74
C LEU A 345 -15.88 -22.44 -9.27
N ASP A 346 -15.62 -23.65 -8.79
CA ASP A 346 -15.91 -24.03 -7.40
C ASP A 346 -14.98 -23.31 -6.41
N THR A 347 -13.69 -23.14 -6.73
CA THR A 347 -12.75 -22.34 -5.94
C THR A 347 -13.19 -20.88 -5.88
N ALA A 348 -13.66 -20.33 -6.99
CA ALA A 348 -14.21 -18.98 -7.05
C ALA A 348 -15.47 -18.85 -6.19
N ALA A 349 -16.39 -19.83 -6.26
CA ALA A 349 -17.60 -19.84 -5.43
C ALA A 349 -17.26 -19.89 -3.94
N VAL A 350 -16.32 -20.74 -3.52
CA VAL A 350 -15.86 -20.79 -2.11
C VAL A 350 -15.23 -19.47 -1.68
N ALA A 351 -14.45 -18.82 -2.56
CA ALA A 351 -13.87 -17.50 -2.26
C ALA A 351 -14.96 -16.43 -2.02
N GLU A 352 -16.04 -16.46 -2.82
CA GLU A 352 -17.18 -15.54 -2.62
C GLU A 352 -17.98 -15.88 -1.34
N GLU A 353 -18.25 -17.16 -1.04
CA GLU A 353 -18.88 -17.58 0.22
C GLU A 353 -18.13 -17.05 1.45
N LEU A 354 -16.80 -17.20 1.44
CA LEU A 354 -15.94 -16.70 2.53
C LEU A 354 -15.89 -15.18 2.58
N ARG A 355 -15.91 -14.50 1.43
CA ARG A 355 -15.96 -13.04 1.37
C ARG A 355 -17.26 -12.50 1.97
N VAL A 356 -18.39 -13.13 1.68
CA VAL A 356 -19.68 -12.78 2.29
C VAL A 356 -19.62 -12.95 3.80
N ALA A 357 -19.12 -14.09 4.29
CA ALA A 357 -18.97 -14.33 5.73
C ALA A 357 -18.04 -13.30 6.41
N ALA A 358 -16.95 -12.91 5.76
CA ALA A 358 -16.06 -11.85 6.26
C ALA A 358 -16.76 -10.49 6.30
N ASN A 359 -17.56 -10.16 5.28
CA ASN A 359 -18.32 -8.92 5.23
C ASN A 359 -19.37 -8.86 6.36
N GLU A 360 -20.11 -9.95 6.60
CA GLU A 360 -21.07 -10.05 7.69
C GLU A 360 -20.40 -9.91 9.05
N THR A 361 -19.23 -10.57 9.25
CA THR A 361 -18.44 -10.45 10.46
C THR A 361 -17.98 -9.02 10.73
N MET A 362 -17.48 -8.33 9.71
CA MET A 362 -17.05 -6.93 9.85
C MET A 362 -18.21 -5.98 10.08
N ALA A 363 -19.34 -6.18 9.41
CA ALA A 363 -20.55 -5.38 9.64
C ALA A 363 -21.02 -5.52 11.09
N ALA A 364 -21.16 -6.75 11.59
CA ALA A 364 -21.53 -7.01 12.98
C ALA A 364 -20.54 -6.40 13.98
N ALA A 365 -19.23 -6.46 13.70
CA ALA A 365 -18.22 -5.83 14.54
C ALA A 365 -18.42 -4.31 14.62
N PHE A 366 -18.73 -3.65 13.52
CA PHE A 366 -18.98 -2.20 13.49
C PHE A 366 -20.35 -1.79 14.02
N ASP A 367 -21.27 -2.71 14.30
CA ASP A 367 -22.45 -2.44 15.12
C ASP A 367 -22.09 -2.33 16.62
N GLU A 368 -21.03 -3.03 17.06
CA GLU A 368 -20.56 -3.05 18.44
C GLU A 368 -19.54 -1.94 18.74
N VAL A 369 -18.68 -1.55 17.76
CA VAL A 369 -17.60 -0.58 17.93
C VAL A 369 -17.58 0.46 16.82
N ASP A 370 -17.03 1.62 17.11
CA ASP A 370 -16.87 2.70 16.12
C ASP A 370 -15.51 2.62 15.41
N LEU A 371 -14.50 2.04 16.08
CA LEU A 371 -13.15 1.86 15.58
C LEU A 371 -12.54 0.53 16.03
N ILE A 372 -11.65 -0.03 15.19
CA ILE A 372 -10.81 -1.18 15.53
C ILE A 372 -9.35 -0.76 15.36
N ILE A 373 -8.52 -0.96 16.38
CA ILE A 373 -7.08 -0.71 16.35
C ILE A 373 -6.34 -2.05 16.29
N CYS A 374 -5.39 -2.19 15.36
CA CYS A 374 -4.51 -3.36 15.25
C CYS A 374 -3.13 -2.96 14.70
N ALA A 375 -2.19 -3.91 14.66
CA ALA A 375 -0.90 -3.68 14.02
C ALA A 375 -1.06 -3.54 12.49
N THR A 376 -0.22 -2.69 11.88
CA THR A 376 -0.12 -2.64 10.41
C THR A 376 0.75 -3.77 9.87
N ASN A 377 1.85 -4.06 10.54
CA ASN A 377 2.86 -5.04 10.16
C ASN A 377 3.09 -6.03 11.29
N PRO A 378 3.40 -7.31 10.99
CA PRO A 378 3.55 -8.32 12.03
C PRO A 378 4.83 -8.18 12.87
N GLY A 379 5.85 -7.51 12.34
CA GLY A 379 7.15 -7.26 12.97
C GLY A 379 7.82 -6.02 12.39
N PRO A 380 9.00 -5.63 12.88
CA PRO A 380 9.83 -4.60 12.28
C PRO A 380 10.28 -4.99 10.87
N ALA A 381 10.78 -4.02 10.08
CA ALA A 381 11.26 -4.27 8.73
C ALA A 381 12.38 -5.33 8.71
N PHE A 382 12.16 -6.41 7.98
CA PHE A 382 13.07 -7.55 7.81
C PHE A 382 14.09 -7.31 6.68
N ALA A 383 14.95 -8.29 6.35
CA ALA A 383 15.97 -8.16 5.31
C ALA A 383 15.33 -7.87 3.93
N ALA A 384 15.89 -6.92 3.19
CA ALA A 384 15.31 -6.46 1.92
C ALA A 384 15.29 -7.52 0.82
N GLU A 385 16.27 -8.47 0.87
CA GLU A 385 16.35 -9.60 -0.06
C GLU A 385 15.33 -10.70 0.23
N ALA A 386 14.74 -10.71 1.45
CA ALA A 386 13.77 -11.72 1.81
C ALA A 386 12.39 -11.41 1.21
N SER A 387 11.74 -12.44 0.69
CA SER A 387 10.36 -12.31 0.17
C SER A 387 9.30 -12.40 1.27
N VAL A 388 9.66 -12.88 2.47
CA VAL A 388 8.79 -13.04 3.64
C VAL A 388 9.49 -12.70 4.95
N SER A 389 8.70 -12.32 5.96
CA SER A 389 9.19 -11.84 7.26
C SER A 389 9.59 -12.93 8.25
N SER A 390 9.42 -14.23 7.92
CA SER A 390 9.54 -15.29 8.91
C SER A 390 10.92 -15.96 8.92
N SER A 391 11.35 -16.37 10.12
CA SER A 391 12.46 -17.30 10.35
C SER A 391 12.05 -18.78 10.18
N GLU A 392 10.77 -19.05 9.86
CA GLU A 392 10.24 -20.39 9.64
C GLU A 392 10.35 -20.77 8.15
N PRO A 393 10.47 -22.07 7.80
CA PRO A 393 10.61 -22.49 6.41
C PRO A 393 9.44 -22.00 5.56
N SER A 394 9.70 -21.17 4.57
CA SER A 394 8.67 -20.69 3.65
C SER A 394 8.32 -21.78 2.63
N PHE A 395 7.06 -21.76 2.15
CA PHE A 395 6.66 -22.61 1.03
C PHE A 395 7.51 -22.33 -0.22
N ILE A 396 7.88 -21.08 -0.41
CA ILE A 396 8.71 -20.63 -1.54
C ILE A 396 10.11 -21.22 -1.42
N ASP A 397 10.73 -21.13 -0.23
CA ASP A 397 12.07 -21.72 0.01
C ASP A 397 12.04 -23.25 -0.14
N TRP A 398 11.00 -23.90 0.40
CA TRP A 398 10.83 -25.36 0.20
C TRP A 398 10.67 -25.73 -1.28
N ALA A 399 9.91 -24.95 -2.05
CA ALA A 399 9.72 -25.16 -3.49
C ALA A 399 11.00 -24.90 -4.30
N LYS A 400 11.87 -24.01 -3.84
CA LYS A 400 13.15 -23.64 -4.46
C LYS A 400 14.26 -24.66 -4.18
N ASP A 401 14.45 -25.04 -2.93
CA ASP A 401 15.67 -25.69 -2.45
C ASP A 401 15.67 -27.20 -2.62
N SER A 402 14.51 -27.82 -2.86
CA SER A 402 14.45 -29.29 -3.05
C SER A 402 14.24 -29.67 -4.52
N ALA A 403 15.01 -30.65 -5.00
CA ALA A 403 14.75 -31.26 -6.31
C ALA A 403 13.34 -31.88 -6.37
N ALA A 404 12.83 -32.41 -5.23
CA ALA A 404 11.46 -32.82 -5.07
C ALA A 404 10.46 -31.66 -5.18
N GLY A 405 10.79 -30.45 -4.68
CA GLY A 405 9.99 -29.26 -4.84
C GLY A 405 9.86 -28.81 -6.29
N ARG A 406 10.96 -28.81 -7.03
CA ARG A 406 10.98 -28.31 -8.43
C ARG A 406 10.30 -29.25 -9.44
N TYR A 407 10.50 -30.56 -9.32
CA TYR A 407 9.91 -31.55 -10.23
C TYR A 407 8.63 -32.16 -9.68
N GLY A 408 8.55 -32.36 -8.37
CA GLY A 408 7.38 -32.91 -7.70
C GLY A 408 6.18 -31.93 -7.70
N THR A 409 6.42 -30.63 -7.57
CA THR A 409 5.37 -29.62 -7.69
C THR A 409 4.72 -29.63 -9.07
N ARG A 410 5.48 -29.74 -10.16
CA ARG A 410 4.91 -29.79 -11.51
C ARG A 410 4.04 -31.03 -11.75
N ALA A 411 4.50 -32.21 -11.31
CA ALA A 411 3.75 -33.45 -11.43
C ALA A 411 2.53 -33.47 -10.49
N ALA A 412 2.66 -32.94 -9.27
CA ALA A 412 1.58 -32.83 -8.31
C ALA A 412 0.50 -31.85 -8.79
N LEU A 413 0.88 -30.70 -9.35
CA LEU A 413 -0.06 -29.71 -9.90
C LEU A 413 -0.81 -30.25 -11.12
N PHE A 414 -0.16 -31.05 -11.96
CA PHE A 414 -0.83 -31.72 -13.08
C PHE A 414 -1.83 -32.78 -12.57
N GLY A 415 -1.44 -33.60 -11.59
CA GLY A 415 -2.33 -34.59 -10.94
C GLY A 415 -3.52 -33.91 -10.23
N LEU A 416 -3.30 -32.80 -9.57
CA LEU A 416 -4.32 -31.99 -8.91
C LEU A 416 -5.33 -31.39 -9.90
N ARG A 417 -4.86 -30.91 -11.05
CA ARG A 417 -5.73 -30.44 -12.11
C ARG A 417 -6.63 -31.55 -12.65
N ALA A 418 -6.11 -32.76 -12.84
CA ALA A 418 -6.90 -33.92 -13.22
C ALA A 418 -7.89 -34.33 -12.12
N ALA A 419 -7.47 -34.29 -10.85
CA ALA A 419 -8.32 -34.62 -9.71
C ALA A 419 -9.44 -33.58 -9.48
N SER A 420 -9.20 -32.30 -9.80
CA SER A 420 -10.20 -31.23 -9.67
C SER A 420 -11.38 -31.39 -10.63
N THR A 421 -11.23 -32.14 -11.73
CA THR A 421 -12.35 -32.46 -12.63
C THR A 421 -13.34 -33.45 -12.02
N VAL A 422 -12.87 -34.29 -11.08
CA VAL A 422 -13.69 -35.32 -10.41
C VAL A 422 -14.14 -34.83 -9.02
N ALA A 423 -13.34 -34.00 -8.36
CA ALA A 423 -13.62 -33.42 -7.05
C ALA A 423 -13.37 -31.91 -7.05
N PRO A 424 -14.30 -31.11 -7.61
CA PRO A 424 -14.08 -29.67 -7.89
C PRO A 424 -13.76 -28.80 -6.67
N ARG A 425 -14.22 -29.19 -5.46
CA ARG A 425 -13.90 -28.49 -4.19
C ARG A 425 -12.60 -28.95 -3.52
N LEU A 426 -11.88 -29.94 -4.07
CA LEU A 426 -10.60 -30.41 -3.54
C LEU A 426 -9.53 -29.29 -3.52
N PRO A 427 -9.39 -28.45 -4.57
CA PRO A 427 -8.43 -27.34 -4.56
C PRO A 427 -8.63 -26.37 -3.40
N SER A 428 -9.86 -26.00 -3.06
CA SER A 428 -10.17 -25.09 -1.94
C SER A 428 -9.75 -25.66 -0.58
N LYS A 429 -9.95 -26.98 -0.36
CA LYS A 429 -9.50 -27.65 0.85
C LYS A 429 -7.97 -27.67 0.96
N LEU A 430 -7.29 -27.93 -0.16
CA LEU A 430 -5.83 -27.96 -0.20
C LEU A 430 -5.23 -26.55 0.00
N LEU A 431 -5.83 -25.54 -0.60
CA LEU A 431 -5.42 -24.14 -0.38
C LEU A 431 -5.58 -23.73 1.08
N GLY A 432 -6.68 -24.13 1.75
CA GLY A 432 -6.88 -23.93 3.18
C GLY A 432 -5.77 -24.61 4.01
N GLN A 433 -5.49 -25.88 3.75
CA GLN A 433 -4.43 -26.64 4.44
C GLN A 433 -3.03 -26.06 4.16
N MET A 434 -2.77 -25.58 2.96
CA MET A 434 -1.51 -24.89 2.63
C MET A 434 -1.37 -23.59 3.41
N ALA A 435 -2.42 -22.80 3.51
CA ALA A 435 -2.42 -21.56 4.29
C ALA A 435 -2.21 -21.81 5.80
N GLU A 436 -2.75 -22.89 6.35
CA GLU A 436 -2.49 -23.31 7.72
C GLU A 436 -1.04 -23.79 7.95
N ARG A 437 -0.49 -24.53 6.98
CA ARG A 437 0.87 -25.08 7.07
C ARG A 437 1.97 -24.07 6.77
N PHE A 438 1.68 -23.08 5.94
CA PHE A 438 2.59 -22.04 5.50
C PHE A 438 1.93 -20.66 5.71
N PRO A 439 1.81 -20.21 6.97
CA PRO A 439 1.16 -18.94 7.28
C PRO A 439 1.87 -17.73 6.65
N ASP A 440 3.12 -17.83 6.30
CA ASP A 440 3.94 -16.83 5.64
C ASP A 440 3.45 -16.47 4.22
N LEU A 441 2.85 -17.40 3.48
CA LEU A 441 2.17 -17.09 2.20
C LEU A 441 1.08 -16.00 2.35
N VAL A 442 0.61 -15.81 3.58
CA VAL A 442 -0.56 -15.02 3.94
C VAL A 442 -0.23 -13.87 4.89
N THR A 443 0.84 -14.03 5.69
CA THR A 443 1.11 -13.22 6.89
C THR A 443 1.28 -11.74 6.59
N MET A 444 1.93 -11.36 5.49
CA MET A 444 2.24 -9.96 5.22
C MET A 444 1.01 -9.10 4.90
N GLY A 445 -0.03 -9.68 4.31
CA GLY A 445 -1.30 -8.99 4.04
C GLY A 445 -2.40 -9.30 5.06
N GLY A 446 -2.20 -10.25 5.97
CA GLY A 446 -3.24 -10.75 6.87
C GLY A 446 -3.84 -9.70 7.77
N LEU A 447 -3.05 -8.73 8.23
CA LEU A 447 -3.51 -7.63 9.07
C LEU A 447 -4.26 -6.53 8.29
N THR A 448 -3.99 -6.39 7.00
CA THR A 448 -4.47 -5.24 6.20
C THR A 448 -5.55 -5.60 5.19
N MET A 449 -5.53 -6.83 4.68
CA MET A 449 -6.34 -7.29 3.56
C MET A 449 -7.86 -7.22 3.82
N ILE A 450 -8.29 -7.42 5.06
CA ILE A 450 -9.72 -7.40 5.40
C ILE A 450 -10.39 -6.08 5.00
N SER A 451 -9.72 -4.95 5.21
CA SER A 451 -10.25 -3.64 4.82
C SER A 451 -10.34 -3.45 3.30
N ASN A 452 -9.57 -4.21 2.50
CA ASN A 452 -9.70 -4.21 1.05
C ASN A 452 -10.92 -5.03 0.61
N MET A 453 -11.17 -6.16 1.25
CA MET A 453 -12.29 -7.04 0.91
C MET A 453 -13.62 -6.48 1.39
N TYR A 454 -13.67 -5.93 2.60
CA TYR A 454 -14.87 -5.28 3.14
C TYR A 454 -15.07 -3.89 2.51
N GLY A 455 -14.00 -3.22 2.03
CA GLY A 455 -14.07 -1.92 1.36
C GLY A 455 -14.10 -0.71 2.29
N ASN A 456 -14.03 -0.89 3.60
CA ASN A 456 -14.02 0.18 4.60
C ASN A 456 -12.69 0.96 4.60
N PRO A 457 -12.67 2.22 5.06
CA PRO A 457 -11.42 2.97 5.19
C PRO A 457 -10.55 2.43 6.33
N ALA A 458 -9.24 2.54 6.18
CA ALA A 458 -8.24 2.19 7.18
C ALA A 458 -6.99 3.07 7.04
N VAL A 459 -6.39 3.45 8.15
CA VAL A 459 -5.18 4.27 8.17
C VAL A 459 -4.08 3.58 8.96
N SER A 460 -2.85 3.58 8.42
CA SER A 460 -1.64 3.25 9.17
C SER A 460 -1.00 4.53 9.68
N ILE A 461 -0.89 4.66 10.98
CA ILE A 461 -0.31 5.81 11.67
C ILE A 461 1.08 5.42 12.17
N PRO A 462 2.13 6.25 11.98
CA PRO A 462 3.43 5.99 12.61
C PRO A 462 3.30 5.92 14.12
N ALA A 463 3.66 4.80 14.72
CA ALA A 463 3.47 4.54 16.13
C ALA A 463 4.79 4.33 16.89
N GLY A 464 5.85 5.04 16.51
CA GLY A 464 7.17 4.90 17.12
C GLY A 464 8.00 3.78 16.50
N THR A 465 8.92 3.20 17.26
CA THR A 465 9.89 2.21 16.77
C THR A 465 10.05 1.02 17.70
N VAL A 466 10.29 -0.15 17.11
CA VAL A 466 10.77 -1.37 17.79
C VAL A 466 12.12 -1.72 17.16
N ASP A 467 13.14 -1.96 17.98
CA ASP A 467 14.53 -2.20 17.54
C ASP A 467 15.10 -1.07 16.64
N GLY A 468 14.63 0.16 16.84
CA GLY A 468 15.03 1.33 16.06
C GLY A 468 14.46 1.34 14.62
N LEU A 469 13.45 0.55 14.34
CA LEU A 469 12.71 0.52 13.06
C LEU A 469 11.24 0.87 13.29
N PRO A 470 10.61 1.63 12.37
CA PRO A 470 9.22 2.04 12.51
C PRO A 470 8.26 0.87 12.65
N VAL A 471 7.21 1.10 13.41
CA VAL A 471 6.01 0.26 13.46
C VAL A 471 4.78 1.11 13.23
N GLY A 472 3.79 0.54 12.54
CA GLY A 472 2.53 1.20 12.23
C GLY A 472 1.39 0.69 13.12
N MET A 473 0.59 1.61 13.66
CA MET A 473 -0.70 1.35 14.26
C MET A 473 -1.77 1.54 13.20
N GLN A 474 -2.55 0.50 12.92
CA GLN A 474 -3.64 0.57 11.96
C GLN A 474 -4.96 0.83 12.68
N VAL A 475 -5.74 1.80 12.20
CA VAL A 475 -7.08 2.08 12.67
C VAL A 475 -8.07 1.83 11.52
N LEU A 476 -9.09 1.03 11.78
CA LEU A 476 -10.19 0.71 10.86
C LEU A 476 -11.47 1.42 11.33
N ALA A 477 -12.24 1.97 10.41
CA ALA A 477 -13.54 2.57 10.67
C ALA A 477 -14.61 1.96 9.74
N PRO A 478 -15.91 2.15 10.03
CA PRO A 478 -16.99 1.79 9.11
C PRO A 478 -16.87 2.51 7.76
N HIS A 479 -17.57 2.01 6.74
CA HIS A 479 -17.63 2.66 5.42
C HIS A 479 -17.97 4.15 5.53
N HIS A 480 -17.37 4.94 4.67
CA HIS A 480 -17.59 6.39 4.55
C HIS A 480 -17.13 7.24 5.75
N ARG A 481 -16.40 6.65 6.70
CA ARG A 481 -15.82 7.37 7.86
C ARG A 481 -14.36 7.80 7.61
N ASP A 482 -14.03 8.12 6.37
CA ASP A 482 -12.67 8.57 5.98
C ASP A 482 -12.24 9.81 6.80
N GLY A 483 -13.12 10.80 6.96
CA GLY A 483 -12.85 12.01 7.75
C GLY A 483 -12.58 11.73 9.24
N LEU A 484 -13.30 10.77 9.82
CA LEU A 484 -13.07 10.36 11.20
C LEU A 484 -11.66 9.78 11.37
N LEU A 485 -11.17 8.98 10.40
CA LEU A 485 -9.82 8.42 10.47
C LEU A 485 -8.74 9.50 10.33
N PHE A 486 -8.96 10.55 9.54
CA PHE A 486 -8.05 11.69 9.52
C PHE A 486 -7.98 12.37 10.88
N ASP A 487 -9.10 12.54 11.58
CA ASP A 487 -9.13 13.20 12.89
C ASP A 487 -8.51 12.34 13.99
N VAL A 488 -8.70 11.01 13.92
CA VAL A 488 -8.01 10.07 14.82
C VAL A 488 -6.49 10.13 14.61
N ALA A 489 -6.06 10.11 13.35
CA ALA A 489 -4.65 10.21 13.02
C ALA A 489 -4.06 11.58 13.41
N LEU A 490 -4.80 12.67 13.23
CA LEU A 490 -4.39 14.00 13.63
C LEU A 490 -4.26 14.15 15.17
N ALA A 491 -5.17 13.55 15.91
CA ALA A 491 -5.09 13.55 17.37
C ALA A 491 -3.80 12.85 17.83
N PHE A 492 -3.47 11.72 17.21
CA PHE A 492 -2.22 11.01 17.51
C PHE A 492 -0.98 11.80 17.06
N GLU A 493 -1.00 12.40 15.86
CA GLU A 493 0.11 13.23 15.33
C GLU A 493 0.45 14.39 16.26
N ARG A 494 -0.55 15.02 16.87
CA ARG A 494 -0.37 16.16 17.80
C ARG A 494 0.25 15.74 19.12
N GLU A 495 -0.17 14.61 19.68
CA GLU A 495 0.33 14.12 20.97
C GLU A 495 1.66 13.36 20.84
N HIS A 496 1.85 12.67 19.72
CA HIS A 496 3.02 11.84 19.44
C HIS A 496 3.58 12.16 18.04
N PRO A 497 4.17 13.35 17.84
CA PRO A 497 4.71 13.73 16.54
C PRO A 497 5.85 12.78 16.12
N TRP A 498 5.80 12.37 14.86
CA TRP A 498 6.80 11.49 14.27
C TRP A 498 7.79 12.24 13.36
N PRO A 499 8.98 11.71 13.10
CA PRO A 499 9.93 12.30 12.17
C PRO A 499 9.32 12.39 10.75
N MET A 500 9.37 13.57 10.14
CA MET A 500 8.89 13.79 8.75
C MET A 500 9.78 13.11 7.71
N VAL A 501 11.05 12.88 8.05
CA VAL A 501 12.07 12.19 7.24
C VAL A 501 12.82 11.21 8.14
N ALA A 502 13.24 10.08 7.59
CA ALA A 502 13.98 9.07 8.33
C ALA A 502 15.29 9.65 8.92
N PRO A 503 15.57 9.43 10.22
CA PRO A 503 16.72 10.05 10.89
C PRO A 503 18.09 9.72 10.29
N SER A 504 18.21 8.61 9.56
CA SER A 504 19.46 8.21 8.92
C SER A 504 19.78 8.97 7.63
N VAL A 505 18.89 9.85 7.19
CA VAL A 505 19.01 10.63 5.95
C VAL A 505 19.35 12.10 6.23
N VAL A 506 19.13 12.56 7.47
CA VAL A 506 19.39 13.95 7.91
C VAL A 506 20.83 14.12 8.37
#